data_4378c3d4c4e19417d35962b92f75ffc3
#
_entry.id   4378c3d4c4e19417d35962b92f75ffc3
#
_cell.length_a   1.000
_cell.length_b   1.000
_cell.length_c   1.000
_cell.angle_alpha   90.00
_cell.angle_beta   90.00
_cell.angle_gamma   90.00
#
_symmetry.space_group_name_H-M   'P 1'
#
loop_
_entity.id
_entity.type
_entity.pdbx_description
1 polymer ?
#
loop_
_entity_poly.entity_id
_entity_poly.type
_entity_poly.pdbx_seq_one_letter_code
_entity_poly.pdbx_strand_id
1 'polypeptide(L)'
;MPTQNFLYKKQIAINDSISIVVPTVGEIIDNEDSYYGLVSMLTAMPIDLLVQLDDAGIDFTTLNEWELFLLLFGGIKSQDTHQIFGDLDLSKFKMAVNEQNGTIILLDDEHDIRIDRAIHAQIANVLRKIHHLEKNTRKPANEEAKKFMIERARAKQRRNRNRKEDSQLETLIIAMVNTEQYKYDFESTRGLSIFQFNESVRQIINKVDYEHRMYGVYTGTINAKELSQDELNWLKHK
;
A
#
# COMPACT_ATOMS: atom_id res chain seq x y z
N MET A 1 18.56 -1.91 8.78
CA MET A 1 17.58 -1.30 9.70
C MET A 1 17.16 -2.36 10.69
N PRO A 2 17.00 -2.06 12.01
CA PRO A 2 16.43 -3.05 12.92
C PRO A 2 15.05 -3.45 12.42
N THR A 3 14.70 -4.71 12.58
CA THR A 3 13.37 -5.25 12.23
C THR A 3 12.32 -4.50 13.05
N GLN A 4 11.61 -3.56 12.41
CA GLN A 4 10.53 -2.85 13.08
C GLN A 4 9.39 -3.84 13.32
N ASN A 5 8.99 -4.00 14.59
CA ASN A 5 7.83 -4.78 14.95
C ASN A 5 6.56 -3.95 14.72
N PHE A 6 5.72 -4.34 13.76
CA PHE A 6 4.47 -3.65 13.43
C PHE A 6 3.27 -4.18 14.24
N LEU A 7 3.39 -5.39 14.80
CA LEU A 7 2.24 -6.14 15.32
C LEU A 7 1.48 -5.43 16.46
N TYR A 8 2.21 -4.71 17.33
CA TYR A 8 1.62 -4.06 18.51
C TYR A 8 1.81 -2.54 18.52
N LYS A 9 2.37 -1.96 17.47
CA LYS A 9 2.59 -0.52 17.41
C LYS A 9 1.40 0.20 16.82
N LYS A 10 0.98 1.26 17.50
CA LYS A 10 -0.04 2.20 16.99
C LYS A 10 0.56 3.23 16.04
N GLN A 11 1.87 3.47 16.14
CA GLN A 11 2.59 4.41 15.29
C GLN A 11 3.98 3.88 14.97
N ILE A 12 4.44 4.13 13.76
CA ILE A 12 5.77 3.77 13.26
C ILE A 12 6.54 5.05 13.02
N ALA A 13 7.56 5.31 13.83
CA ALA A 13 8.42 6.48 13.65
C ALA A 13 9.25 6.34 12.36
N ILE A 14 9.24 7.39 11.57
CA ILE A 14 10.13 7.60 10.42
C ILE A 14 11.39 8.34 10.89
N ASN A 15 11.19 9.41 11.64
CA ASN A 15 12.22 10.18 12.35
C ASN A 15 11.62 10.79 13.64
N ASP A 16 12.32 11.71 14.27
CA ASP A 16 11.87 12.34 15.53
C ASP A 16 10.59 13.19 15.38
N SER A 17 10.30 13.67 14.17
CA SER A 17 9.17 14.57 13.91
C SER A 17 8.06 13.93 13.08
N ILE A 18 8.31 12.81 12.41
CA ILE A 18 7.37 12.18 11.49
C ILE A 18 7.11 10.74 11.92
N SER A 19 5.85 10.40 12.12
CA SER A 19 5.40 9.03 12.36
C SER A 19 4.21 8.67 11.47
N ILE A 20 4.05 7.37 11.21
CA ILE A 20 2.90 6.83 10.47
C ILE A 20 2.01 6.10 11.46
N VAL A 21 0.75 6.47 11.49
CA VAL A 21 -0.29 5.81 12.29
C VAL A 21 -0.62 4.44 11.68
N VAL A 22 -0.83 3.46 12.53
CA VAL A 22 -1.36 2.15 12.15
C VAL A 22 -2.81 2.09 12.65
N PRO A 23 -3.79 2.48 11.82
CA PRO A 23 -5.18 2.57 12.26
C PRO A 23 -5.78 1.19 12.49
N THR A 24 -6.89 1.17 13.21
CA THR A 24 -7.72 -0.02 13.37
C THR A 24 -8.58 -0.25 12.12
N VAL A 25 -9.07 -1.46 11.97
CA VAL A 25 -10.04 -1.82 10.92
C VAL A 25 -11.29 -0.93 11.02
N GLY A 26 -11.76 -0.64 12.25
CA GLY A 26 -12.92 0.20 12.48
C GLY A 26 -12.72 1.64 12.02
N GLU A 27 -11.55 2.23 12.31
CA GLU A 27 -11.22 3.60 11.88
C GLU A 27 -11.16 3.72 10.35
N ILE A 28 -10.67 2.68 9.65
CA ILE A 28 -10.62 2.70 8.19
C ILE A 28 -12.01 2.54 7.59
N ILE A 29 -12.81 1.56 8.04
CA ILE A 29 -14.09 1.25 7.41
C ILE A 29 -15.09 2.41 7.52
N ASP A 30 -14.97 3.21 8.57
CA ASP A 30 -15.80 4.41 8.77
C ASP A 30 -15.47 5.54 7.75
N ASN A 31 -14.31 5.46 7.03
CA ASN A 31 -13.86 6.42 6.02
C ASN A 31 -12.98 5.77 4.93
N GLU A 32 -13.39 4.61 4.43
CA GLU A 32 -12.58 3.70 3.60
C GLU A 32 -12.03 4.37 2.33
N ASP A 33 -12.90 5.02 1.55
CA ASP A 33 -12.53 5.61 0.26
C ASP A 33 -11.46 6.71 0.41
N SER A 34 -11.63 7.58 1.40
CA SER A 34 -10.67 8.66 1.68
C SER A 34 -9.33 8.09 2.14
N TYR A 35 -9.38 7.13 3.06
CA TYR A 35 -8.18 6.51 3.60
C TYR A 35 -7.36 5.80 2.52
N TYR A 36 -7.96 4.88 1.76
CA TYR A 36 -7.24 4.16 0.70
C TYR A 36 -6.89 5.04 -0.50
N GLY A 37 -7.66 6.10 -0.76
CA GLY A 37 -7.31 7.14 -1.72
C GLY A 37 -5.97 7.80 -1.36
N LEU A 38 -5.81 8.20 -0.10
CA LEU A 38 -4.55 8.78 0.42
C LEU A 38 -3.40 7.76 0.39
N VAL A 39 -3.61 6.54 0.88
CA VAL A 39 -2.60 5.47 0.83
C VAL A 39 -2.13 5.24 -0.61
N SER A 40 -3.07 5.19 -1.55
CA SER A 40 -2.76 5.01 -2.97
C SER A 40 -1.90 6.15 -3.53
N MET A 41 -2.22 7.41 -3.20
CA MET A 41 -1.43 8.57 -3.65
C MET A 41 -0.04 8.60 -3.03
N LEU A 42 0.08 8.26 -1.73
CA LEU A 42 1.34 8.26 -1.00
C LEU A 42 2.28 7.11 -1.41
N THR A 43 1.74 6.03 -1.98
CA THR A 43 2.50 4.84 -2.37
C THR A 43 2.58 4.63 -3.87
N ALA A 44 1.96 5.53 -4.67
CA ALA A 44 1.89 5.38 -6.11
C ALA A 44 3.27 5.35 -6.79
N MET A 45 3.39 4.47 -7.75
CA MET A 45 4.46 4.50 -8.74
C MET A 45 3.94 5.14 -10.03
N PRO A 46 4.79 5.78 -10.85
CA PRO A 46 4.33 6.39 -12.12
C PRO A 46 3.52 5.44 -13.02
N ILE A 47 3.86 4.16 -13.02
CA ILE A 47 3.12 3.15 -13.79
C ILE A 47 1.69 2.91 -13.28
N ASP A 48 1.40 3.18 -12.01
CA ASP A 48 0.06 3.02 -11.45
C ASP A 48 -0.91 4.10 -11.95
N LEU A 49 -0.37 5.26 -12.36
CA LEU A 49 -1.09 6.40 -12.90
C LEU A 49 -0.81 6.66 -14.38
N LEU A 50 -0.39 5.63 -15.12
CA LEU A 50 0.06 5.75 -16.51
C LEU A 50 -0.99 6.38 -17.45
N VAL A 51 -2.30 6.18 -17.22
CA VAL A 51 -3.37 6.79 -18.03
C VAL A 51 -3.52 8.28 -17.70
N GLN A 52 -3.54 8.62 -16.41
CA GLN A 52 -3.68 10.01 -15.96
C GLN A 52 -2.48 10.85 -16.38
N LEU A 53 -1.27 10.27 -16.29
CA LEU A 53 -0.04 10.93 -16.75
C LEU A 53 -0.04 11.11 -18.28
N ASP A 54 -0.44 10.10 -19.03
CA ASP A 54 -0.57 10.19 -20.50
C ASP A 54 -1.60 11.23 -20.91
N ASP A 55 -2.76 11.32 -20.22
CA ASP A 55 -3.78 12.35 -20.44
C ASP A 55 -3.25 13.77 -20.15
N ALA A 56 -2.31 13.90 -19.22
CA ALA A 56 -1.62 15.14 -18.89
C ALA A 56 -0.42 15.42 -19.82
N GLY A 57 -0.14 14.56 -20.80
CA GLY A 57 1.02 14.68 -21.69
C GLY A 57 2.36 14.40 -21.02
N ILE A 58 2.35 13.69 -19.89
CA ILE A 58 3.55 13.37 -19.12
C ILE A 58 3.92 11.89 -19.36
N ASP A 59 5.17 11.67 -19.76
CA ASP A 59 5.70 10.32 -19.90
C ASP A 59 5.97 9.68 -18.54
N PHE A 60 5.17 8.68 -18.15
CA PHE A 60 5.32 7.99 -16.87
C PHE A 60 6.66 7.27 -16.71
N THR A 61 7.37 6.97 -17.81
CA THR A 61 8.67 6.27 -17.77
C THR A 61 9.83 7.19 -17.39
N THR A 62 9.65 8.51 -17.51
CA THR A 62 10.67 9.52 -17.17
C THR A 62 10.59 9.96 -15.71
N LEU A 63 9.47 9.69 -15.03
CA LEU A 63 9.28 10.07 -13.64
C LEU A 63 9.79 8.99 -12.68
N ASN A 64 10.32 9.42 -11.54
CA ASN A 64 10.51 8.57 -10.38
C ASN A 64 9.38 8.76 -9.35
N GLU A 65 9.36 7.92 -8.32
CA GLU A 65 8.35 7.91 -7.25
C GLU A 65 8.24 9.27 -6.53
N TRP A 66 9.36 9.92 -6.27
CA TRP A 66 9.40 11.23 -5.61
C TRP A 66 8.82 12.35 -6.48
N GLU A 67 9.18 12.38 -7.74
CA GLU A 67 8.65 13.35 -8.69
C GLU A 67 7.13 13.20 -8.86
N LEU A 68 6.64 11.97 -8.92
CA LEU A 68 5.20 11.73 -8.93
C LEU A 68 4.54 12.23 -7.65
N PHE A 69 5.11 11.93 -6.49
CA PHE A 69 4.57 12.41 -5.21
C PHE A 69 4.49 13.95 -5.17
N LEU A 70 5.51 14.65 -5.66
CA LEU A 70 5.47 16.12 -5.75
C LEU A 70 4.34 16.61 -6.67
N LEU A 71 4.09 15.93 -7.79
CA LEU A 71 2.96 16.26 -8.68
C LEU A 71 1.61 16.06 -7.98
N LEU A 72 1.47 15.03 -7.16
CA LEU A 72 0.24 14.72 -6.43
C LEU A 72 0.09 15.54 -5.13
N PHE A 73 1.16 16.16 -4.65
CA PHE A 73 1.20 16.78 -3.34
C PHE A 73 0.13 17.85 -3.11
N GLY A 74 -0.20 18.63 -4.13
CA GLY A 74 -1.27 19.62 -4.05
C GLY A 74 -2.63 19.01 -3.70
N GLY A 75 -2.94 17.84 -4.26
CA GLY A 75 -4.15 17.07 -3.95
C GLY A 75 -4.09 16.38 -2.57
N ILE A 76 -2.91 15.88 -2.18
CA ILE A 76 -2.72 15.21 -0.90
C ILE A 76 -2.91 16.20 0.27
N LYS A 77 -2.22 17.34 0.23
CA LYS A 77 -2.27 18.33 1.31
C LYS A 77 -3.62 19.02 1.50
N SER A 78 -4.54 18.91 0.55
CA SER A 78 -5.90 19.43 0.65
C SER A 78 -6.87 18.45 1.33
N GLN A 79 -6.43 17.23 1.65
CA GLN A 79 -7.22 16.21 2.30
C GLN A 79 -6.89 16.12 3.80
N ASP A 80 -7.79 15.52 4.56
CA ASP A 80 -7.51 15.17 5.96
C ASP A 80 -6.54 13.98 6.00
N THR A 81 -5.31 14.24 6.44
CA THR A 81 -4.22 13.25 6.51
C THR A 81 -4.02 12.69 7.91
N HIS A 82 -4.86 13.07 8.89
CA HIS A 82 -4.71 12.70 10.30
C HIS A 82 -4.67 11.19 10.54
N GLN A 83 -5.49 10.42 9.81
CA GLN A 83 -5.51 8.95 9.94
C GLN A 83 -4.19 8.28 9.53
N ILE A 84 -3.33 8.96 8.77
CA ILE A 84 -2.02 8.44 8.32
C ILE A 84 -0.88 9.08 9.10
N PHE A 85 -0.91 10.39 9.31
CA PHE A 85 0.20 11.15 9.88
C PHE A 85 -0.02 11.61 11.32
N GLY A 86 -1.20 11.34 11.91
CA GLY A 86 -1.54 11.84 13.23
C GLY A 86 -1.56 13.37 13.26
N ASP A 87 -0.80 13.93 14.18
CA ASP A 87 -0.78 15.41 14.39
C ASP A 87 0.03 16.18 13.33
N LEU A 88 0.72 15.49 12.40
CA LEU A 88 1.47 16.15 11.34
C LEU A 88 0.52 16.66 10.25
N ASP A 89 0.41 17.97 10.15
CA ASP A 89 -0.45 18.65 9.17
C ASP A 89 0.30 18.93 7.86
N LEU A 90 0.03 18.12 6.84
CA LEU A 90 0.67 18.29 5.51
C LEU A 90 0.24 19.59 4.80
N SER A 91 -0.86 20.25 5.21
CA SER A 91 -1.30 21.50 4.61
C SER A 91 -0.30 22.65 4.82
N LYS A 92 0.51 22.58 5.88
CA LYS A 92 1.55 23.56 6.22
C LYS A 92 2.80 23.46 5.35
N PHE A 93 3.00 22.32 4.69
CA PHE A 93 4.20 22.10 3.88
C PHE A 93 4.14 22.86 2.55
N LYS A 94 5.29 23.40 2.17
CA LYS A 94 5.53 24.08 0.89
C LYS A 94 6.67 23.41 0.15
N MET A 95 6.62 23.45 -1.18
CA MET A 95 7.77 23.07 -1.99
C MET A 95 8.86 24.13 -1.85
N ALA A 96 10.07 23.69 -1.52
CA ALA A 96 11.26 24.52 -1.40
C ALA A 96 12.43 23.85 -2.10
N VAL A 97 13.45 24.62 -2.43
CA VAL A 97 14.72 24.10 -2.98
C VAL A 97 15.72 24.00 -1.85
N ASN A 98 16.28 22.82 -1.66
CA ASN A 98 17.37 22.62 -0.73
C ASN A 98 18.63 23.34 -1.23
N GLU A 99 19.08 24.36 -0.50
CA GLU A 99 20.20 25.22 -0.89
C GLU A 99 21.53 24.46 -1.04
N GLN A 100 21.68 23.32 -0.36
CA GLN A 100 22.93 22.54 -0.35
C GLN A 100 23.12 21.70 -1.62
N ASN A 101 22.02 21.22 -2.22
CA ASN A 101 22.10 20.26 -3.33
C ASN A 101 21.15 20.56 -4.50
N GLY A 102 20.36 21.64 -4.42
CA GLY A 102 19.43 22.06 -5.46
C GLY A 102 18.21 21.13 -5.65
N THR A 103 17.98 20.16 -4.75
CA THR A 103 16.83 19.25 -4.87
C THR A 103 15.56 19.87 -4.30
N ILE A 104 14.41 19.50 -4.87
CA ILE A 104 13.11 19.91 -4.31
C ILE A 104 12.84 19.11 -3.04
N ILE A 105 12.39 19.79 -1.99
CA ILE A 105 11.95 19.23 -0.73
C ILE A 105 10.59 19.82 -0.35
N LEU A 106 9.88 19.20 0.56
CA LEU A 106 8.74 19.77 1.25
C LEU A 106 9.21 20.26 2.61
N LEU A 107 8.86 21.48 2.96
CA LEU A 107 9.29 22.15 4.19
C LEU A 107 8.07 22.74 4.92
N ASP A 108 7.95 22.44 6.19
CA ASP A 108 7.16 23.19 7.15
C ASP A 108 8.12 24.12 7.91
N ASP A 109 8.08 25.41 7.56
CA ASP A 109 8.97 26.42 8.12
C ASP A 109 8.67 26.68 9.63
N GLU A 110 7.43 26.46 10.07
CA GLU A 110 7.01 26.72 11.44
C GLU A 110 7.62 25.73 12.43
N HIS A 111 7.74 24.47 12.02
CA HIS A 111 8.23 23.38 12.87
C HIS A 111 9.62 22.86 12.45
N ASP A 112 10.24 23.45 11.42
CA ASP A 112 11.50 22.98 10.79
C ASP A 112 11.44 21.48 10.42
N ILE A 113 10.29 21.04 9.87
CA ILE A 113 10.11 19.66 9.44
C ILE A 113 10.30 19.58 7.92
N ARG A 114 11.14 18.65 7.49
CA ARG A 114 11.49 18.44 6.08
C ARG A 114 11.07 17.06 5.63
N ILE A 115 10.51 16.99 4.44
CA ILE A 115 10.29 15.73 3.72
C ILE A 115 11.05 15.81 2.40
N ASP A 116 12.07 15.00 2.30
CA ASP A 116 12.85 14.80 1.08
C ASP A 116 12.51 13.44 0.44
N ARG A 117 13.20 13.13 -0.66
CA ARG A 117 13.05 11.85 -1.36
C ARG A 117 13.29 10.63 -0.47
N ALA A 118 14.24 10.71 0.47
CA ALA A 118 14.58 9.58 1.33
C ALA A 118 13.51 9.36 2.40
N ILE A 119 13.01 10.44 3.00
CA ILE A 119 11.93 10.40 3.98
C ILE A 119 10.63 9.92 3.32
N HIS A 120 10.28 10.45 2.13
CA HIS A 120 9.12 9.97 1.39
C HIS A 120 9.21 8.47 1.08
N ALA A 121 10.36 7.99 0.62
CA ALA A 121 10.56 6.57 0.36
C ALA A 121 10.37 5.70 1.62
N GLN A 122 10.75 6.19 2.80
CA GLN A 122 10.50 5.50 4.07
C GLN A 122 9.01 5.48 4.41
N ILE A 123 8.30 6.62 4.26
CA ILE A 123 6.85 6.73 4.44
C ILE A 123 6.12 5.73 3.54
N ALA A 124 6.40 5.76 2.24
CA ALA A 124 5.78 4.85 1.27
C ALA A 124 6.06 3.38 1.58
N ASN A 125 7.29 3.04 2.00
CA ASN A 125 7.63 1.66 2.36
C ASN A 125 6.93 1.19 3.64
N VAL A 126 6.77 2.06 4.64
CA VAL A 126 6.01 1.76 5.86
C VAL A 126 4.54 1.52 5.53
N LEU A 127 3.92 2.39 4.72
CA LEU A 127 2.53 2.23 4.29
C LEU A 127 2.34 0.94 3.48
N ARG A 128 3.24 0.64 2.53
CA ARG A 128 3.20 -0.62 1.77
C ARG A 128 3.26 -1.82 2.71
N LYS A 129 4.11 -1.78 3.72
CA LYS A 129 4.25 -2.87 4.69
C LYS A 129 3.00 -3.03 5.55
N ILE A 130 2.38 -1.93 6.01
CA ILE A 130 1.13 -1.95 6.78
C ILE A 130 0.00 -2.60 5.97
N HIS A 131 -0.08 -2.29 4.68
CA HIS A 131 -1.16 -2.72 3.79
C HIS A 131 -0.81 -3.91 2.89
N HIS A 132 0.35 -4.52 3.05
CA HIS A 132 0.84 -5.61 2.19
C HIS A 132 0.83 -5.25 0.69
N LEU A 133 1.11 -3.98 0.37
CA LEU A 133 1.19 -3.51 -1.01
C LEU A 133 2.57 -3.78 -1.60
N GLU A 134 2.59 -4.30 -2.81
CA GLU A 134 3.84 -4.48 -3.56
C GLU A 134 4.17 -3.22 -4.37
N LYS A 135 5.44 -2.85 -4.38
CA LYS A 135 5.91 -1.76 -5.21
C LYS A 135 5.90 -2.17 -6.68
N ASN A 136 5.11 -1.49 -7.51
CA ASN A 136 5.02 -1.78 -8.93
C ASN A 136 6.22 -1.18 -9.69
N THR A 137 7.21 -2.01 -9.97
CA THR A 137 8.46 -1.61 -10.64
C THR A 137 8.50 -2.00 -12.12
N ARG A 138 7.37 -2.42 -12.70
CA ARG A 138 7.30 -2.82 -14.10
C ARG A 138 7.67 -1.66 -15.01
N LYS A 139 8.45 -1.95 -16.05
CA LYS A 139 8.82 -1.00 -17.09
C LYS A 139 8.48 -1.57 -18.47
N PRO A 140 8.02 -0.74 -19.41
CA PRO A 140 7.87 -1.19 -20.79
C PRO A 140 9.23 -1.48 -21.40
N ALA A 141 9.29 -2.52 -22.24
CA ALA A 141 10.53 -2.91 -22.90
C ALA A 141 10.93 -1.93 -24.05
N ASN A 142 9.94 -1.30 -24.67
CA ASN A 142 10.08 -0.36 -25.76
C ASN A 142 8.83 0.55 -25.87
N GLU A 143 8.82 1.49 -26.83
CA GLU A 143 7.71 2.41 -27.07
C GLU A 143 6.40 1.71 -27.47
N GLU A 144 6.47 0.61 -28.21
CA GLU A 144 5.28 -0.18 -28.58
C GLU A 144 4.65 -0.84 -27.35
N ALA A 145 5.48 -1.45 -26.50
CA ALA A 145 5.04 -2.03 -25.24
C ALA A 145 4.41 -0.97 -24.32
N LYS A 146 4.99 0.24 -24.28
CA LYS A 146 4.45 1.37 -23.53
C LYS A 146 3.05 1.76 -24.01
N LYS A 147 2.87 1.96 -25.33
CA LYS A 147 1.56 2.26 -25.91
C LYS A 147 0.53 1.18 -25.61
N PHE A 148 0.93 -0.08 -25.77
CA PHE A 148 0.05 -1.21 -25.45
C PHE A 148 -0.37 -1.24 -23.97
N MET A 149 0.55 -0.94 -23.05
CA MET A 149 0.23 -0.85 -21.62
C MET A 149 -0.80 0.25 -21.33
N ILE A 150 -0.66 1.43 -21.93
CA ILE A 150 -1.59 2.56 -21.78
C ILE A 150 -2.97 2.17 -22.34
N GLU A 151 -3.04 1.64 -23.56
CA GLU A 151 -4.30 1.23 -24.20
C GLU A 151 -5.03 0.16 -23.38
N ARG A 152 -4.29 -0.83 -22.87
CA ARG A 152 -4.84 -1.89 -22.01
C ARG A 152 -5.40 -1.31 -20.70
N ALA A 153 -4.69 -0.36 -20.09
CA ALA A 153 -5.15 0.29 -18.86
C ALA A 153 -6.40 1.15 -19.11
N ARG A 154 -6.44 1.90 -20.23
CA ARG A 154 -7.63 2.65 -20.66
C ARG A 154 -8.84 1.72 -20.90
N ALA A 155 -8.62 0.60 -21.56
CA ALA A 155 -9.67 -0.40 -21.79
C ALA A 155 -10.19 -1.00 -20.46
N LYS A 156 -9.31 -1.22 -19.46
CA LYS A 156 -9.69 -1.66 -18.11
C LYS A 156 -10.53 -0.60 -17.40
N GLN A 157 -10.10 0.67 -17.43
CA GLN A 157 -10.85 1.78 -16.81
C GLN A 157 -12.25 1.93 -17.43
N ARG A 158 -12.38 1.86 -18.77
CA ARG A 158 -13.68 1.92 -19.44
C ARG A 158 -14.63 0.80 -19.02
N ARG A 159 -14.12 -0.43 -18.84
CA ARG A 159 -14.91 -1.57 -18.37
C ARG A 159 -15.38 -1.41 -16.93
N ASN A 160 -14.53 -0.81 -16.09
CA ASN A 160 -14.82 -0.64 -14.66
C ASN A 160 -15.63 0.63 -14.36
N ARG A 161 -15.76 1.57 -15.30
CA ARG A 161 -16.42 2.88 -15.11
C ARG A 161 -17.84 2.79 -14.53
N ASN A 162 -18.57 1.73 -14.87
CA ASN A 162 -19.97 1.52 -14.42
C ASN A 162 -20.07 0.49 -13.29
N ARG A 163 -18.96 -0.01 -12.78
CA ARG A 163 -18.96 -0.91 -11.64
C ARG A 163 -19.03 -0.05 -10.37
N LYS A 164 -20.07 -0.27 -9.55
CA LYS A 164 -20.01 0.21 -8.17
C LYS A 164 -18.81 -0.48 -7.51
N GLU A 165 -17.92 0.32 -6.98
CA GLU A 165 -16.88 -0.21 -6.12
C GLU A 165 -17.55 -0.50 -4.77
N ASP A 166 -17.89 -1.76 -4.53
CA ASP A 166 -18.29 -2.22 -3.21
C ASP A 166 -17.03 -2.19 -2.30
N SER A 167 -17.24 -1.91 -1.02
CA SER A 167 -16.16 -1.93 -0.03
C SER A 167 -15.40 -3.26 -0.09
N GLN A 168 -14.11 -3.17 -0.40
CA GLN A 168 -13.24 -4.36 -0.43
C GLN A 168 -12.92 -4.82 0.99
N LEU A 169 -12.74 -3.89 1.91
CA LEU A 169 -12.45 -4.18 3.32
C LEU A 169 -13.66 -4.84 3.98
N GLU A 170 -14.88 -4.31 3.79
CA GLU A 170 -16.11 -4.92 4.31
C GLU A 170 -16.28 -6.36 3.78
N THR A 171 -16.13 -6.53 2.47
CA THR A 171 -16.22 -7.86 1.84
C THR A 171 -15.19 -8.83 2.44
N LEU A 172 -13.97 -8.37 2.67
CA LEU A 172 -12.92 -9.18 3.26
C LEU A 172 -13.21 -9.52 4.73
N ILE A 173 -13.72 -8.55 5.52
CA ILE A 173 -14.13 -8.78 6.91
C ILE A 173 -15.22 -9.85 6.96
N ILE A 174 -16.27 -9.73 6.13
CA ILE A 174 -17.37 -10.71 6.08
C ILE A 174 -16.83 -12.10 5.73
N ALA A 175 -15.95 -12.21 4.73
CA ALA A 175 -15.35 -13.48 4.36
C ALA A 175 -14.54 -14.09 5.50
N MET A 176 -13.71 -13.27 6.18
CA MET A 176 -12.84 -13.75 7.25
C MET A 176 -13.62 -14.18 8.47
N VAL A 177 -14.59 -13.41 8.95
CA VAL A 177 -15.40 -13.76 10.13
C VAL A 177 -16.17 -15.07 9.92
N ASN A 178 -16.53 -15.40 8.68
CA ASN A 178 -17.18 -16.65 8.32
C ASN A 178 -16.20 -17.79 7.96
N THR A 179 -14.89 -17.58 8.15
CA THR A 179 -13.84 -18.59 7.92
C THR A 179 -13.51 -19.31 9.23
N GLU A 180 -13.50 -20.64 9.22
CA GLU A 180 -13.28 -21.47 10.42
C GLU A 180 -11.97 -21.16 11.16
N GLN A 181 -10.91 -20.81 10.41
CA GLN A 181 -9.58 -20.53 10.95
C GLN A 181 -9.48 -19.16 11.62
N TYR A 182 -10.41 -18.24 11.32
CA TYR A 182 -10.41 -16.89 11.89
C TYR A 182 -11.06 -16.92 13.29
N LYS A 183 -10.39 -16.28 14.26
CA LYS A 183 -10.78 -16.40 15.69
C LYS A 183 -11.48 -15.16 16.26
N TYR A 184 -11.77 -14.19 15.42
CA TYR A 184 -12.42 -12.93 15.78
C TYR A 184 -13.84 -12.88 15.18
N ASP A 185 -14.75 -12.25 15.90
CA ASP A 185 -16.07 -11.87 15.41
C ASP A 185 -16.03 -10.45 14.75
N PHE A 186 -17.18 -9.95 14.33
CA PHE A 186 -17.27 -8.63 13.71
C PHE A 186 -16.81 -7.50 14.63
N GLU A 187 -17.18 -7.57 15.92
CA GLU A 187 -16.85 -6.52 16.89
C GLU A 187 -15.36 -6.52 17.23
N SER A 188 -14.82 -7.66 17.55
CA SER A 188 -13.39 -7.79 17.86
C SER A 188 -12.48 -7.51 16.64
N THR A 189 -12.97 -7.78 15.42
CA THR A 189 -12.25 -7.44 14.18
C THR A 189 -12.11 -5.93 14.02
N ARG A 190 -13.11 -5.12 14.39
CA ARG A 190 -13.02 -3.65 14.35
C ARG A 190 -11.86 -3.11 15.19
N GLY A 191 -11.55 -3.76 16.32
CA GLY A 191 -10.49 -3.36 17.24
C GLY A 191 -9.07 -3.77 16.81
N LEU A 192 -8.92 -4.64 15.83
CA LEU A 192 -7.60 -5.01 15.30
C LEU A 192 -6.97 -3.85 14.54
N SER A 193 -5.65 -3.68 14.65
CA SER A 193 -4.96 -2.83 13.70
C SER A 193 -5.07 -3.42 12.29
N ILE A 194 -5.08 -2.56 11.27
CA ILE A 194 -5.14 -3.03 9.87
C ILE A 194 -3.97 -3.96 9.54
N PHE A 195 -2.80 -3.76 10.16
CA PHE A 195 -1.66 -4.66 10.01
C PHE A 195 -1.95 -6.04 10.60
N GLN A 196 -2.51 -6.13 11.81
CA GLN A 196 -2.89 -7.40 12.43
C GLN A 196 -3.94 -8.15 11.61
N PHE A 197 -4.93 -7.42 11.09
CA PHE A 197 -5.96 -8.00 10.25
C PHE A 197 -5.36 -8.56 8.95
N ASN A 198 -4.58 -7.77 8.21
CA ASN A 198 -3.94 -8.18 6.96
C ASN A 198 -2.99 -9.37 7.17
N GLU A 199 -2.22 -9.37 8.27
CA GLU A 199 -1.37 -10.51 8.63
C GLU A 199 -2.19 -11.77 8.91
N SER A 200 -3.32 -11.65 9.62
CA SER A 200 -4.21 -12.78 9.88
C SER A 200 -4.78 -13.35 8.59
N VAL A 201 -5.26 -12.49 7.68
CA VAL A 201 -5.72 -12.90 6.35
C VAL A 201 -4.63 -13.67 5.59
N ARG A 202 -3.43 -13.10 5.52
CA ARG A 202 -2.30 -13.72 4.83
C ARG A 202 -1.94 -15.08 5.41
N GLN A 203 -1.87 -15.19 6.73
CA GLN A 203 -1.49 -16.45 7.39
C GLN A 203 -2.57 -17.53 7.22
N ILE A 204 -3.85 -17.16 7.24
CA ILE A 204 -4.93 -18.11 6.98
C ILE A 204 -4.86 -18.62 5.52
N ILE A 205 -4.69 -17.73 4.55
CA ILE A 205 -4.53 -18.14 3.14
C ILE A 205 -3.34 -19.08 2.99
N ASN A 206 -2.18 -18.74 3.55
CA ASN A 206 -0.98 -19.58 3.48
C ASN A 206 -1.22 -20.96 4.10
N LYS A 207 -1.92 -21.02 5.24
CA LYS A 207 -2.23 -22.27 5.91
C LYS A 207 -3.17 -23.13 5.07
N VAL A 208 -4.24 -22.58 4.55
CA VAL A 208 -5.21 -23.29 3.71
C VAL A 208 -4.55 -23.82 2.44
N ASP A 209 -3.74 -23.01 1.76
CA ASP A 209 -2.97 -23.42 0.59
C ASP A 209 -2.00 -24.57 0.91
N TYR A 210 -1.34 -24.50 2.06
CA TYR A 210 -0.45 -25.57 2.53
C TYR A 210 -1.24 -26.86 2.79
N GLU A 211 -2.37 -26.79 3.50
CA GLU A 211 -3.20 -27.96 3.83
C GLU A 211 -3.73 -28.64 2.56
N HIS A 212 -4.22 -27.87 1.57
CA HIS A 212 -4.66 -28.41 0.28
C HIS A 212 -3.52 -29.06 -0.49
N ARG A 213 -2.34 -28.47 -0.47
CA ARG A 213 -1.15 -29.00 -1.12
C ARG A 213 -0.68 -30.30 -0.48
N MET A 214 -0.65 -30.34 0.86
CA MET A 214 -0.33 -31.56 1.61
C MET A 214 -1.36 -32.66 1.37
N TYR A 215 -2.65 -32.31 1.31
CA TYR A 215 -3.67 -33.27 0.92
C TYR A 215 -3.40 -33.87 -0.49
N GLY A 216 -3.03 -33.02 -1.46
CA GLY A 216 -2.61 -33.47 -2.79
C GLY A 216 -1.42 -34.41 -2.77
N VAL A 217 -0.44 -34.18 -1.88
CA VAL A 217 0.72 -35.08 -1.68
C VAL A 217 0.26 -36.42 -1.10
N TYR A 218 -0.56 -36.43 -0.06
CA TYR A 218 -1.05 -37.65 0.60
C TYR A 218 -1.94 -38.50 -0.31
N THR A 219 -2.71 -37.86 -1.19
CA THR A 219 -3.53 -38.58 -2.18
C THR A 219 -2.75 -39.01 -3.45
N GLY A 220 -1.48 -38.62 -3.56
CA GLY A 220 -0.64 -38.94 -4.72
C GLY A 220 -0.93 -38.10 -5.97
N THR A 221 -1.75 -37.05 -5.86
CA THR A 221 -2.05 -36.11 -6.97
C THR A 221 -0.93 -35.10 -7.19
N ILE A 222 -0.15 -34.83 -6.15
CA ILE A 222 1.03 -33.93 -6.20
C ILE A 222 2.26 -34.73 -5.81
N ASN A 223 3.31 -34.64 -6.63
CA ASN A 223 4.60 -35.28 -6.33
C ASN A 223 5.38 -34.41 -5.33
N ALA A 224 5.59 -34.90 -4.10
CA ALA A 224 6.34 -34.18 -3.07
C ALA A 224 7.75 -33.75 -3.47
N LYS A 225 8.38 -34.46 -4.42
CA LYS A 225 9.74 -34.13 -4.93
C LYS A 225 9.77 -32.89 -5.80
N GLU A 226 8.64 -32.47 -6.33
CA GLU A 226 8.49 -31.26 -7.17
C GLU A 226 8.21 -30.01 -6.34
N LEU A 227 7.91 -30.16 -5.05
CA LEU A 227 7.67 -29.06 -4.14
C LEU A 227 8.98 -28.48 -3.58
N SER A 228 9.08 -27.17 -3.60
CA SER A 228 10.18 -26.45 -2.96
C SER A 228 10.07 -26.51 -1.43
N GLN A 229 11.16 -26.28 -0.72
CA GLN A 229 11.16 -26.17 0.75
C GLN A 229 10.18 -25.09 1.26
N ASP A 230 10.02 -24.01 0.51
CA ASP A 230 9.08 -22.95 0.83
C ASP A 230 7.62 -23.37 0.70
N GLU A 231 7.31 -24.29 -0.20
CA GLU A 231 5.97 -24.83 -0.37
C GLU A 231 5.61 -25.88 0.70
N LEU A 232 6.63 -26.45 1.33
CA LEU A 232 6.49 -27.38 2.45
C LEU A 232 6.43 -26.67 3.83
N ASN A 233 6.41 -25.34 3.86
CA ASN A 233 6.36 -24.56 5.08
C ASN A 233 5.30 -23.45 4.97
N TRP A 234 4.27 -23.50 5.81
CA TRP A 234 3.24 -22.46 5.84
C TRP A 234 3.62 -21.24 6.71
N LEU A 235 4.61 -21.37 7.61
CA LEU A 235 5.14 -20.27 8.42
C LEU A 235 6.09 -19.38 7.60
N LYS A 236 5.61 -18.83 6.49
CA LYS A 236 6.43 -17.96 5.65
C LYS A 236 6.46 -16.54 6.21
N HIS A 237 7.65 -16.04 6.47
CA HIS A 237 7.93 -14.61 6.60
C HIS A 237 8.48 -14.12 5.25
N LYS A 238 7.67 -13.42 4.48
CA LYS A 238 8.17 -12.65 3.32
C LYS A 238 8.53 -11.24 3.74
#